data_edfdac8f16dbf34d3ee62e55b1c46eb2
#
_entry.id   edfdac8f16dbf34d3ee62e55b1c46eb2
#
_cell.length_a   1.000
_cell.length_b   1.000
_cell.length_c   1.000
_cell.angle_alpha   90.00
_cell.angle_beta   90.00
_cell.angle_gamma   90.00
#
_symmetry.space_group_name_H-M   'P 1'
#
loop_
_entity.id
_entity.type
_entity.pdbx_description
1 polymer ?
#
loop_
_entity_poly.entity_id
_entity_poly.type
_entity_poly.pdbx_seq_one_letter_code
_entity_poly.pdbx_strand_id
1 'polypeptide(L)'
;MEPEPSTLVVDGSSFQIGFRRDGDCLRASVTGVTGSLEASKEYWTLIAKETLNACLATLLVVDGTAGSSLTLAELEQFIQHLSELGLDKVRTAYVGSDTAHSWQNETAEILARERGFVARVFDIESEASRWLRHGQL
;
A
#
# COMPACT_ATOMS: atom_id res chain seq x y z
N MET A 1 7.46 -2.10 31.10
CA MET A 1 6.92 -2.52 29.82
C MET A 1 6.90 -1.36 28.84
N GLU A 2 7.58 -1.55 27.77
CA GLU A 2 7.67 -0.52 26.75
C GLU A 2 6.48 -0.61 25.82
N PRO A 3 5.80 0.50 25.53
CA PRO A 3 4.81 0.48 24.46
C PRO A 3 5.53 0.31 23.12
N GLU A 4 4.79 -0.09 22.12
CA GLU A 4 5.31 -0.17 20.76
C GLU A 4 5.63 1.26 20.29
N PRO A 5 6.88 1.68 20.31
CA PRO A 5 7.18 3.09 20.09
C PRO A 5 6.91 3.55 18.68
N SER A 6 6.76 2.63 17.74
CA SER A 6 6.60 2.98 16.35
C SER A 6 5.22 2.64 15.81
N THR A 7 4.25 2.36 16.70
CA THR A 7 2.90 2.04 16.27
C THR A 7 2.04 3.29 16.29
N LEU A 8 1.39 3.56 15.17
CA LEU A 8 0.50 4.70 15.01
C LEU A 8 -0.76 4.22 14.30
N VAL A 9 -1.93 4.61 14.80
CA VAL A 9 -3.20 4.25 14.18
C VAL A 9 -3.86 5.51 13.65
N VAL A 10 -4.25 5.46 12.38
CA VAL A 10 -4.91 6.58 11.71
C VAL A 10 -6.26 6.11 11.22
N ASP A 11 -7.31 6.86 11.55
CA ASP A 11 -8.67 6.54 11.12
C ASP A 11 -9.01 7.28 9.84
N GLY A 12 -9.53 6.56 8.85
CA GLY A 12 -10.11 7.17 7.66
C GLY A 12 -11.62 7.16 7.76
N SER A 13 -12.31 7.48 6.65
CA SER A 13 -13.77 7.57 6.66
C SER A 13 -14.44 6.21 6.81
N SER A 14 -13.85 5.14 6.25
CA SER A 14 -14.45 3.80 6.30
C SER A 14 -13.42 2.72 6.60
N PHE A 15 -12.22 3.11 7.02
CA PHE A 15 -11.12 2.19 7.24
C PHE A 15 -10.21 2.72 8.35
N GLN A 16 -9.27 1.88 8.75
CA GLN A 16 -8.27 2.24 9.74
C GLN A 16 -6.92 1.73 9.27
N ILE A 17 -5.87 2.51 9.48
CA ILE A 17 -4.52 2.14 9.10
C ILE A 17 -3.65 2.07 10.35
N GLY A 18 -3.02 0.91 10.57
CA GLY A 18 -2.02 0.77 11.62
C GLY A 18 -0.63 0.88 11.00
N PHE A 19 0.15 1.84 11.43
CA PHE A 19 1.51 2.02 10.94
C PHE A 19 2.51 1.49 11.95
N ARG A 20 3.57 0.85 11.46
CA ARG A 20 4.66 0.37 12.30
C ARG A 20 5.95 0.48 11.52
N ARG A 21 6.97 1.07 12.15
CA ARG A 21 8.29 1.11 11.56
C ARG A 21 9.01 -0.19 11.87
N ASP A 22 9.71 -0.70 10.89
CA ASP A 22 10.48 -1.94 11.02
C ASP A 22 11.78 -1.71 10.24
N GLY A 23 12.80 -1.19 10.94
CA GLY A 23 14.03 -0.78 10.30
C GLY A 23 13.80 0.36 9.33
N ASP A 24 14.17 0.15 8.07
CA ASP A 24 13.99 1.14 7.00
C ASP A 24 12.63 1.03 6.32
N CYS A 25 11.76 0.17 6.83
CA CYS A 25 10.47 -0.12 6.21
C CYS A 25 9.34 0.41 7.05
N LEU A 26 8.35 1.01 6.39
CA LEU A 26 7.09 1.37 7.04
C LEU A 26 6.07 0.29 6.69
N ARG A 27 5.47 -0.33 7.70
CA ARG A 27 4.42 -1.32 7.50
C ARG A 27 3.08 -0.66 7.77
N ALA A 28 2.22 -0.64 6.76
CA ALA A 28 0.88 -0.09 6.85
C ALA A 28 -0.13 -1.22 6.75
N SER A 29 -0.89 -1.44 7.82
CA SER A 29 -1.90 -2.49 7.86
C SER A 29 -3.27 -1.83 7.78
N VAL A 30 -4.02 -2.09 6.72
CA VAL A 30 -5.29 -1.43 6.44
C VAL A 30 -6.43 -2.39 6.69
N THR A 31 -7.40 -1.95 7.49
CA THR A 31 -8.61 -2.73 7.77
C THR A 31 -9.84 -1.87 7.53
N GLY A 32 -10.99 -2.51 7.32
CA GLY A 32 -12.23 -1.80 7.09
C GLY A 32 -12.74 -2.01 5.67
N VAL A 33 -13.29 -0.97 5.08
CA VAL A 33 -13.88 -1.03 3.74
C VAL A 33 -13.24 0.03 2.85
N THR A 34 -12.63 -0.39 1.74
CA THR A 34 -11.94 0.53 0.82
C THR A 34 -12.29 0.27 -0.64
N GLY A 35 -13.43 -0.33 -0.91
CA GLY A 35 -13.78 -0.75 -2.26
C GLY A 35 -14.22 0.35 -3.21
N SER A 36 -14.02 1.62 -2.88
CA SER A 36 -14.34 2.74 -3.76
C SER A 36 -13.06 3.47 -4.16
N LEU A 37 -13.15 4.21 -5.26
CA LEU A 37 -12.02 5.03 -5.71
C LEU A 37 -11.65 6.06 -4.66
N GLU A 38 -12.64 6.72 -4.06
CA GLU A 38 -12.39 7.74 -3.04
C GLU A 38 -11.68 7.15 -1.83
N ALA A 39 -12.14 6.01 -1.33
CA ALA A 39 -11.52 5.38 -0.18
C ALA A 39 -10.09 4.94 -0.49
N SER A 40 -9.87 4.40 -1.69
CA SER A 40 -8.54 3.98 -2.11
C SER A 40 -7.59 5.17 -2.18
N LYS A 41 -8.04 6.28 -2.75
CA LYS A 41 -7.23 7.50 -2.80
C LYS A 41 -6.94 8.01 -1.40
N GLU A 42 -7.93 7.96 -0.52
CA GLU A 42 -7.78 8.48 0.84
C GLU A 42 -6.73 7.70 1.60
N TYR A 43 -6.82 6.37 1.61
CA TYR A 43 -5.89 5.61 2.44
C TYR A 43 -4.46 5.64 1.87
N TRP A 44 -4.31 5.66 0.56
CA TRP A 44 -2.98 5.76 -0.03
C TRP A 44 -2.38 7.15 0.18
N THR A 45 -3.21 8.20 0.21
CA THR A 45 -2.72 9.54 0.54
C THR A 45 -2.18 9.58 1.97
N LEU A 46 -2.89 8.97 2.91
CA LEU A 46 -2.44 8.90 4.30
C LEU A 46 -1.16 8.08 4.43
N ILE A 47 -1.07 6.97 3.71
CA ILE A 47 0.14 6.14 3.71
C ILE A 47 1.32 6.90 3.15
N ALA A 48 1.12 7.60 2.02
CA ALA A 48 2.19 8.36 1.39
C ALA A 48 2.70 9.45 2.31
N LYS A 49 1.78 10.16 2.96
CA LYS A 49 2.14 11.23 3.88
C LYS A 49 3.01 10.70 5.01
N GLU A 50 2.63 9.59 5.59
CA GLU A 50 3.39 9.01 6.70
C GLU A 50 4.75 8.49 6.23
N THR A 51 4.79 7.84 5.08
CA THR A 51 6.03 7.31 4.52
C THR A 51 7.04 8.41 4.25
N LEU A 52 6.59 9.49 3.63
CA LEU A 52 7.48 10.59 3.29
C LEU A 52 7.91 11.38 4.52
N ASN A 53 7.01 11.55 5.48
CA ASN A 53 7.37 12.21 6.74
C ASN A 53 8.43 11.42 7.51
N ALA A 54 8.38 10.10 7.44
CA ALA A 54 9.33 9.24 8.12
C ALA A 54 10.63 9.07 7.34
N CYS A 55 10.67 9.53 6.09
CA CYS A 55 11.84 9.43 5.21
C CYS A 55 12.31 8.00 5.04
N LEU A 56 11.38 7.07 4.91
CA LEU A 56 11.71 5.66 4.76
C LEU A 56 11.77 5.25 3.29
N ALA A 57 12.66 4.31 3.00
CA ALA A 57 12.94 3.91 1.62
C ALA A 57 12.02 2.79 1.13
N THR A 58 11.42 2.03 2.02
CA THR A 58 10.56 0.91 1.65
C THR A 58 9.23 0.99 2.38
N LEU A 59 8.20 0.46 1.72
CA LEU A 59 6.83 0.50 2.23
C LEU A 59 6.18 -0.85 2.00
N LEU A 60 5.61 -1.42 3.06
CA LEU A 60 4.85 -2.65 2.99
C LEU A 60 3.41 -2.34 3.35
N VAL A 61 2.51 -2.54 2.40
CA VAL A 61 1.08 -2.34 2.63
C VAL A 61 0.39 -3.69 2.72
N VAL A 62 -0.21 -3.96 3.87
CA VAL A 62 -0.96 -5.20 4.08
C VAL A 62 -2.44 -4.83 4.10
N ASP A 63 -3.15 -5.23 3.06
CA ASP A 63 -4.54 -4.83 2.84
C ASP A 63 -5.47 -5.93 3.32
N GLY A 64 -6.10 -5.72 4.47
CA GLY A 64 -7.11 -6.61 5.02
C GLY A 64 -8.52 -6.06 4.86
N THR A 65 -8.72 -5.17 3.90
CA THR A 65 -10.02 -4.52 3.74
C THR A 65 -10.98 -5.38 2.94
N ALA A 66 -12.26 -5.07 3.08
CA ALA A 66 -13.33 -5.61 2.26
C ALA A 66 -13.87 -4.50 1.37
N GLY A 67 -14.59 -4.89 0.32
CA GLY A 67 -15.17 -3.93 -0.60
C GLY A 67 -15.21 -4.48 -2.01
N SER A 68 -15.84 -3.74 -2.91
CA SER A 68 -15.92 -4.15 -4.31
C SER A 68 -14.67 -3.72 -5.08
N SER A 69 -14.45 -4.36 -6.22
CA SER A 69 -13.30 -4.06 -7.05
C SER A 69 -13.50 -2.74 -7.80
N LEU A 70 -12.39 -2.10 -8.11
CA LEU A 70 -12.42 -0.92 -8.98
C LEU A 70 -12.50 -1.35 -10.44
N THR A 71 -13.12 -0.53 -11.27
CA THR A 71 -13.10 -0.74 -12.71
C THR A 71 -11.73 -0.36 -13.26
N LEU A 72 -11.46 -0.74 -14.53
CA LEU A 72 -10.19 -0.37 -15.15
C LEU A 72 -10.02 1.15 -15.19
N ALA A 73 -11.09 1.88 -15.54
CA ALA A 73 -11.02 3.34 -15.57
C ALA A 73 -10.70 3.91 -14.21
N GLU A 74 -11.29 3.36 -13.15
CA GLU A 74 -11.01 3.79 -11.79
C GLU A 74 -9.58 3.44 -11.38
N LEU A 75 -9.07 2.28 -11.79
CA LEU A 75 -7.68 1.93 -11.51
C LEU A 75 -6.73 2.91 -12.16
N GLU A 76 -7.01 3.32 -13.38
CA GLU A 76 -6.17 4.29 -14.07
C GLU A 76 -6.18 5.63 -13.35
N GLN A 77 -7.33 6.07 -12.87
CA GLN A 77 -7.44 7.30 -12.08
C GLN A 77 -6.68 7.17 -10.76
N PHE A 78 -6.78 6.01 -10.13
CA PHE A 78 -6.09 5.74 -8.88
C PHE A 78 -4.57 5.79 -9.06
N ILE A 79 -4.05 5.15 -10.10
CA ILE A 79 -2.61 5.15 -10.36
C ILE A 79 -2.13 6.55 -10.73
N GLN A 80 -2.94 7.32 -11.46
CA GLN A 80 -2.62 8.71 -11.71
C GLN A 80 -2.50 9.49 -10.40
N HIS A 81 -3.42 9.27 -9.47
CA HIS A 81 -3.35 9.90 -8.16
C HIS A 81 -2.10 9.51 -7.41
N LEU A 82 -1.74 8.21 -7.43
CA LEU A 82 -0.52 7.75 -6.78
C LEU A 82 0.72 8.44 -7.33
N SER A 83 0.75 8.69 -8.63
CA SER A 83 1.91 9.31 -9.25
C SER A 83 2.14 10.74 -8.75
N GLU A 84 1.11 11.34 -8.14
CA GLU A 84 1.20 12.69 -7.60
C GLU A 84 1.59 12.70 -6.12
N LEU A 85 1.67 11.55 -5.48
CA LEU A 85 1.93 11.46 -4.05
C LEU A 85 3.41 11.38 -3.67
N GLY A 86 4.29 11.20 -4.64
CA GLY A 86 5.74 11.17 -4.36
C GLY A 86 6.27 9.81 -3.94
N LEU A 87 5.51 8.74 -4.15
CA LEU A 87 5.95 7.39 -3.77
C LEU A 87 6.78 6.69 -4.84
N ASP A 88 7.05 7.35 -5.95
CA ASP A 88 7.75 6.74 -7.07
C ASP A 88 9.20 6.32 -6.72
N LYS A 89 9.77 6.92 -5.68
CA LYS A 89 11.12 6.57 -5.23
C LYS A 89 11.12 5.62 -4.05
N VAL A 90 9.95 5.20 -3.60
CA VAL A 90 9.81 4.28 -2.46
C VAL A 90 9.49 2.90 -3.00
N ARG A 91 10.33 1.92 -2.66
CA ARG A 91 10.03 0.55 -3.04
C ARG A 91 8.82 0.08 -2.27
N THR A 92 7.77 -0.31 -2.95
CA THR A 92 6.48 -0.60 -2.34
C THR A 92 6.04 -2.03 -2.63
N ALA A 93 5.75 -2.79 -1.58
CA ALA A 93 5.15 -4.11 -1.69
C ALA A 93 3.72 -4.03 -1.18
N TYR A 94 2.79 -4.59 -1.93
CA TYR A 94 1.38 -4.63 -1.57
C TYR A 94 0.97 -6.09 -1.37
N VAL A 95 0.38 -6.38 -0.22
CA VAL A 95 -0.10 -7.72 0.09
C VAL A 95 -1.61 -7.67 0.19
N GLY A 96 -2.28 -8.35 -0.74
CA GLY A 96 -3.72 -8.48 -0.72
C GLY A 96 -4.07 -9.95 -0.61
N SER A 97 -4.78 -10.31 0.44
CA SER A 97 -5.10 -11.70 0.72
C SER A 97 -6.38 -12.19 0.04
N ASP A 98 -7.14 -11.30 -0.58
CA ASP A 98 -8.40 -11.65 -1.22
C ASP A 98 -8.15 -12.03 -2.68
N THR A 99 -8.27 -13.33 -2.97
CA THR A 99 -8.04 -13.84 -4.32
C THR A 99 -9.07 -13.33 -5.32
N ALA A 100 -10.22 -12.85 -4.85
CA ALA A 100 -11.23 -12.28 -5.75
C ALA A 100 -10.74 -10.98 -6.39
N HIS A 101 -9.71 -10.33 -5.82
CA HIS A 101 -9.16 -9.09 -6.35
C HIS A 101 -7.83 -9.27 -7.08
N SER A 102 -7.44 -10.51 -7.39
CA SER A 102 -6.13 -10.75 -7.99
C SER A 102 -5.97 -10.04 -9.34
N TRP A 103 -7.04 -10.04 -10.17
CA TRP A 103 -6.99 -9.30 -11.44
C TRP A 103 -6.72 -7.83 -11.23
N GLN A 104 -7.44 -7.22 -10.28
CA GLN A 104 -7.27 -5.82 -9.98
C GLN A 104 -5.86 -5.53 -9.49
N ASN A 105 -5.33 -6.37 -8.61
CA ASN A 105 -4.01 -6.18 -8.05
C ASN A 105 -2.93 -6.29 -9.12
N GLU A 106 -3.03 -7.28 -10.00
CA GLU A 106 -2.07 -7.46 -11.07
C GLU A 106 -2.12 -6.30 -12.07
N THR A 107 -3.32 -5.86 -12.40
CA THR A 107 -3.48 -4.73 -13.31
C THR A 107 -2.90 -3.46 -12.71
N ALA A 108 -3.15 -3.23 -11.42
CA ALA A 108 -2.60 -2.07 -10.74
C ALA A 108 -1.07 -2.09 -10.73
N GLU A 109 -0.47 -3.27 -10.54
CA GLU A 109 0.99 -3.39 -10.56
C GLU A 109 1.54 -2.99 -11.93
N ILE A 110 0.92 -3.48 -13.01
CA ILE A 110 1.36 -3.16 -14.36
C ILE A 110 1.27 -1.66 -14.61
N LEU A 111 0.13 -1.07 -14.26
CA LEU A 111 -0.07 0.36 -14.47
C LEU A 111 0.92 1.21 -13.67
N ALA A 112 1.21 0.79 -12.44
CA ALA A 112 2.16 1.52 -11.59
C ALA A 112 3.57 1.44 -12.17
N ARG A 113 3.97 0.25 -12.63
CA ARG A 113 5.30 0.08 -13.20
C ARG A 113 5.48 0.89 -14.47
N GLU A 114 4.43 1.02 -15.26
CA GLU A 114 4.47 1.84 -16.47
C GLU A 114 4.71 3.31 -16.14
N ARG A 115 4.39 3.72 -14.93
CA ARG A 115 4.61 5.09 -14.48
C ARG A 115 5.89 5.25 -13.66
N GLY A 116 6.73 4.23 -13.64
CA GLY A 116 8.04 4.32 -13.01
C GLY A 116 8.09 3.93 -11.54
N PHE A 117 6.99 3.39 -11.00
CA PHE A 117 7.01 2.91 -9.61
C PHE A 117 7.80 1.62 -9.49
N VAL A 118 8.48 1.45 -8.37
CA VAL A 118 9.09 0.19 -7.99
C VAL A 118 8.10 -0.49 -7.05
N ALA A 119 7.12 -1.18 -7.61
CA ALA A 119 6.01 -1.76 -6.86
C ALA A 119 5.75 -3.17 -7.29
N ARG A 120 5.34 -4.00 -6.34
CA ARG A 120 5.03 -5.40 -6.61
C ARG A 120 3.93 -5.89 -5.69
N VAL A 121 3.06 -6.74 -6.22
CA VAL A 121 1.93 -7.32 -5.47
C VAL A 121 2.28 -8.74 -5.05
N PHE A 122 1.94 -9.09 -3.81
CA PHE A 122 2.19 -10.41 -3.25
C PHE A 122 0.94 -10.96 -2.59
N ASP A 123 0.84 -12.27 -2.49
CA ASP A 123 -0.22 -12.94 -1.76
C ASP A 123 0.20 -13.22 -0.32
N ILE A 124 1.50 -13.26 -0.06
CA ILE A 124 2.05 -13.67 1.23
C ILE A 124 2.98 -12.60 1.75
N GLU A 125 2.74 -12.16 2.98
CA GLU A 125 3.51 -11.06 3.56
C GLU A 125 5.00 -11.39 3.70
N SER A 126 5.35 -12.63 4.02
CA SER A 126 6.75 -12.99 4.18
C SER A 126 7.54 -12.86 2.89
N GLU A 127 6.89 -13.15 1.76
CA GLU A 127 7.52 -12.97 0.45
C GLU A 127 7.70 -11.50 0.13
N ALA A 128 6.70 -10.70 0.45
CA ALA A 128 6.79 -9.25 0.27
C ALA A 128 7.93 -8.65 1.08
N SER A 129 8.04 -9.05 2.33
CA SER A 129 9.12 -8.57 3.21
C SER A 129 10.49 -8.97 2.69
N ARG A 130 10.61 -10.18 2.17
CA ARG A 130 11.87 -10.63 1.59
C ARG A 130 12.27 -9.80 0.38
N TRP A 131 11.30 -9.54 -0.50
CA TRP A 131 11.56 -8.73 -1.68
C TRP A 131 11.99 -7.32 -1.29
N LEU A 132 11.35 -6.74 -0.27
CA LEU A 132 11.71 -5.40 0.18
C LEU A 132 13.13 -5.36 0.75
N ARG A 133 13.53 -6.38 1.49
CA ARG A 133 14.87 -6.43 2.10
C ARG A 133 15.98 -6.70 1.08
N HIS A 134 15.72 -7.60 0.14
CA HIS A 134 16.76 -8.06 -0.80
C HIS A 134 16.60 -7.46 -2.19
N GLY A 135 15.47 -6.88 -2.45
CA GLY A 135 15.22 -6.05 -3.63
C GLY A 135 15.02 -6.80 -4.92
N GLN A 136 15.59 -7.93 -5.06
CA GLN A 136 15.67 -8.57 -6.35
C GLN A 136 15.26 -10.02 -6.27
N LEU A 137 14.41 -10.44 -7.13
CA LEU A 137 14.04 -11.86 -7.23
C LEU A 137 14.32 -12.40 -8.60
#